data_5434f7eeec75ebd5d2391bded9314f09
#
_entry.id   5434f7eeec75ebd5d2391bded9314f09
#
_cell.length_a   1.000
_cell.length_b   1.000
_cell.length_c   1.000
_cell.angle_alpha   90.00
_cell.angle_beta   90.00
_cell.angle_gamma   90.00
#
_symmetry.space_group_name_H-M   'P 1'
#
loop_
_entity.id
_entity.type
_entity.pdbx_description
1 polymer ?
#
loop_
_entity_poly.entity_id
_entity_poly.type
_entity_poly.pdbx_seq_one_letter_code
_entity_poly.pdbx_strand_id
1 'polypeptide(L)'
;KDSATTTKDVEVKNYVLKSVAQNKTNELAATIDGATKNIKASEVTIKTPDNVVLPVKSVSVDSKDATKVTLTTFSDMNDGKEYTVTLDGTTVNFVATDNKVASINIDKPTIPVKTETEIKLVAKDANGVILKELPYGTSDVNYDFSLTTANGYVNGSKLYLNKVGDTATAEITYKTNKYTADGKADGNIGPNKLTITATDQATVSSFK
;
A
#
# COMPACT_ATOMS: atom_id res chain seq x y z
N LYS A 1 51.10 -12.95 -34.08
CA LYS A 1 49.79 -13.49 -33.61
C LYS A 1 49.40 -12.69 -32.42
N ASP A 2 48.59 -11.63 -32.66
CA ASP A 2 48.03 -10.82 -31.59
C ASP A 2 46.84 -11.56 -30.98
N SER A 3 46.97 -11.90 -29.71
CA SER A 3 45.90 -12.43 -28.89
C SER A 3 45.14 -11.22 -28.32
N ALA A 4 44.01 -10.89 -28.93
CA ALA A 4 43.10 -9.90 -28.38
C ALA A 4 42.47 -10.48 -27.13
N THR A 5 42.93 -10.03 -25.96
CA THR A 5 42.28 -10.30 -24.69
C THR A 5 41.04 -9.40 -24.60
N THR A 6 39.89 -9.98 -24.89
CA THR A 6 38.60 -9.30 -24.65
C THR A 6 38.39 -9.27 -23.15
N THR A 7 38.76 -8.16 -22.51
CA THR A 7 38.29 -7.85 -21.17
C THR A 7 36.79 -7.61 -21.27
N LYS A 8 35.99 -8.57 -20.80
CA LYS A 8 34.58 -8.29 -20.48
C LYS A 8 34.60 -7.22 -19.42
N ASP A 9 34.11 -6.02 -19.78
CA ASP A 9 33.75 -5.01 -18.79
C ASP A 9 32.74 -5.63 -17.85
N VAL A 10 33.19 -5.98 -16.65
CA VAL A 10 32.30 -6.35 -15.54
C VAL A 10 31.62 -5.05 -15.12
N GLU A 11 30.37 -4.88 -15.52
CA GLU A 11 29.55 -3.76 -15.11
C GLU A 11 29.47 -3.77 -13.58
N VAL A 12 30.20 -2.87 -12.92
CA VAL A 12 30.17 -2.73 -11.46
C VAL A 12 28.85 -2.08 -11.11
N LYS A 13 27.91 -2.88 -10.64
CA LYS A 13 26.64 -2.37 -10.14
C LYS A 13 26.87 -1.69 -8.79
N ASN A 14 26.45 -0.42 -8.70
CA ASN A 14 26.74 0.47 -7.57
C ASN A 14 25.55 0.63 -6.64
N TYR A 15 24.85 -0.43 -6.27
CA TYR A 15 23.78 -0.34 -5.29
C TYR A 15 23.75 -1.54 -4.33
N VAL A 16 23.32 -1.26 -3.10
CA VAL A 16 23.24 -2.24 -2.01
C VAL A 16 21.85 -2.16 -1.40
N LEU A 17 21.16 -3.30 -1.36
CA LEU A 17 19.89 -3.45 -0.66
C LEU A 17 20.13 -3.50 0.84
N LYS A 18 19.61 -2.52 1.59
CA LYS A 18 19.79 -2.38 3.03
C LYS A 18 18.70 -3.03 3.85
N SER A 19 17.44 -2.78 3.48
CA SER A 19 16.28 -3.27 4.20
C SER A 19 15.05 -3.32 3.31
N VAL A 20 14.09 -4.12 3.72
CA VAL A 20 12.78 -4.23 3.08
C VAL A 20 11.71 -4.28 4.15
N ALA A 21 10.62 -3.52 3.96
CA ALA A 21 9.41 -3.58 4.76
C ALA A 21 8.19 -3.71 3.84
N GLN A 22 7.22 -4.52 4.24
CA GLN A 22 5.99 -4.65 3.47
C GLN A 22 5.02 -3.51 3.78
N ASN A 23 4.52 -2.82 2.75
CA ASN A 23 3.54 -1.74 2.85
C ASN A 23 2.12 -2.20 2.54
N LYS A 24 2.00 -3.03 1.51
CA LYS A 24 0.76 -3.63 1.04
C LYS A 24 1.00 -5.10 0.73
N THR A 25 -0.06 -5.85 0.50
CA THR A 25 0.07 -7.27 0.13
C THR A 25 0.97 -7.49 -1.08
N ASN A 26 1.03 -6.53 -2.01
CA ASN A 26 1.83 -6.59 -3.24
C ASN A 26 2.90 -5.49 -3.36
N GLU A 27 3.26 -4.83 -2.25
CA GLU A 27 4.17 -3.69 -2.30
C GLU A 27 5.18 -3.75 -1.15
N LEU A 28 6.45 -3.58 -1.49
CA LEU A 28 7.56 -3.50 -0.56
C LEU A 28 8.22 -2.12 -0.62
N ALA A 29 8.54 -1.58 0.56
CA ALA A 29 9.42 -0.43 0.68
C ALA A 29 10.85 -0.93 0.92
N ALA A 30 11.72 -0.71 -0.04
CA ALA A 30 13.13 -1.06 0.04
C ALA A 30 13.96 0.19 0.31
N THR A 31 14.98 0.03 1.17
CA THR A 31 16.04 1.03 1.35
C THR A 31 17.28 0.54 0.60
N ILE A 32 17.74 1.32 -0.36
CA ILE A 32 18.82 0.96 -1.28
C ILE A 32 19.79 2.13 -1.39
N ASP A 33 21.09 1.85 -1.20
CA ASP A 33 22.15 2.81 -1.45
C ASP A 33 22.67 2.68 -2.88
N GLY A 34 22.99 3.81 -3.50
CA GLY A 34 23.62 3.87 -4.82
C GLY A 34 22.74 4.46 -5.92
N ALA A 35 23.00 4.08 -7.16
CA ALA A 35 22.37 4.64 -8.36
C ALA A 35 20.97 4.05 -8.64
N THR A 36 20.02 4.27 -7.72
CA THR A 36 18.69 3.63 -7.71
C THR A 36 17.83 3.95 -8.94
N LYS A 37 18.06 5.09 -9.60
CA LYS A 37 17.30 5.50 -10.80
C LYS A 37 17.41 4.54 -11.97
N ASN A 38 18.45 3.71 -12.00
CA ASN A 38 18.74 2.77 -13.09
C ASN A 38 18.30 1.35 -12.78
N ILE A 39 17.68 1.09 -11.63
CA ILE A 39 17.24 -0.26 -11.26
C ILE A 39 16.04 -0.66 -12.10
N LYS A 40 16.17 -1.77 -12.81
CA LYS A 40 15.08 -2.39 -13.57
C LYS A 40 14.37 -3.44 -12.73
N ALA A 41 13.08 -3.62 -12.96
CA ALA A 41 12.29 -4.66 -12.28
C ALA A 41 12.91 -6.05 -12.44
N SER A 42 13.50 -6.35 -13.59
CA SER A 42 14.16 -7.64 -13.87
C SER A 42 15.44 -7.90 -13.05
N GLU A 43 16.02 -6.87 -12.43
CA GLU A 43 17.21 -6.98 -11.59
C GLU A 43 16.89 -7.38 -10.15
N VAL A 44 15.63 -7.19 -9.73
CA VAL A 44 15.14 -7.53 -8.38
C VAL A 44 14.53 -8.92 -8.42
N THR A 45 15.01 -9.82 -7.55
CA THR A 45 14.47 -11.16 -7.40
C THR A 45 13.80 -11.31 -6.05
N ILE A 46 12.51 -11.59 -6.07
CA ILE A 46 11.74 -11.94 -4.87
C ILE A 46 11.42 -13.42 -4.93
N LYS A 47 11.71 -14.16 -3.87
CA LYS A 47 11.40 -15.59 -3.76
C LYS A 47 10.49 -15.88 -2.59
N THR A 48 9.55 -16.79 -2.81
CA THR A 48 8.71 -17.37 -1.78
C THR A 48 9.52 -18.29 -0.86
N PRO A 49 8.97 -18.71 0.29
CA PRO A 49 9.61 -19.71 1.15
C PRO A 49 9.96 -21.02 0.43
N ASP A 50 9.18 -21.39 -0.59
CA ASP A 50 9.40 -22.58 -1.43
C ASP A 50 10.36 -22.33 -2.59
N ASN A 51 11.08 -21.22 -2.56
CA ASN A 51 12.09 -20.86 -3.57
C ASN A 51 11.51 -20.55 -4.97
N VAL A 52 10.23 -20.20 -5.04
CA VAL A 52 9.57 -19.80 -6.29
C VAL A 52 9.76 -18.30 -6.49
N VAL A 53 10.17 -17.91 -7.70
CA VAL A 53 10.33 -16.49 -8.06
C VAL A 53 8.96 -15.82 -8.20
N LEU A 54 8.76 -14.71 -7.48
CA LEU A 54 7.65 -13.80 -7.67
C LEU A 54 8.07 -12.65 -8.60
N PRO A 55 7.44 -12.51 -9.76
CA PRO A 55 7.78 -11.43 -10.68
C PRO A 55 7.56 -10.06 -10.07
N VAL A 56 8.53 -9.17 -10.23
CA VAL A 56 8.43 -7.75 -9.88
C VAL A 56 7.81 -7.01 -11.06
N LYS A 57 6.70 -6.33 -10.79
CA LYS A 57 5.96 -5.56 -11.78
C LYS A 57 6.62 -4.23 -12.08
N SER A 58 7.05 -3.52 -11.03
CA SER A 58 7.62 -2.17 -11.15
C SER A 58 8.56 -1.83 -10.01
N VAL A 59 9.49 -0.93 -10.31
CA VAL A 59 10.41 -0.29 -9.36
C VAL A 59 10.17 1.21 -9.46
N SER A 60 9.85 1.85 -8.34
CA SER A 60 9.62 3.28 -8.27
C SER A 60 10.51 3.91 -7.21
N VAL A 61 11.31 4.88 -7.61
CA VAL A 61 12.21 5.61 -6.71
C VAL A 61 11.51 6.85 -6.19
N ASP A 62 11.58 7.10 -4.88
CA ASP A 62 11.02 8.29 -4.26
C ASP A 62 11.69 9.55 -4.82
N SER A 63 10.89 10.55 -5.19
CA SER A 63 11.37 11.78 -5.81
C SER A 63 12.17 12.68 -4.86
N LYS A 64 12.00 12.50 -3.54
CA LYS A 64 12.66 13.30 -2.51
C LYS A 64 13.84 12.58 -1.86
N ASP A 65 13.80 11.25 -1.85
CA ASP A 65 14.84 10.41 -1.23
C ASP A 65 15.12 9.21 -2.14
N ALA A 66 16.20 9.29 -2.91
CA ALA A 66 16.59 8.25 -3.86
C ALA A 66 16.97 6.91 -3.20
N THR A 67 17.18 6.87 -1.89
CA THR A 67 17.42 5.62 -1.15
C THR A 67 16.14 4.84 -0.90
N LYS A 68 14.98 5.47 -1.03
CA LYS A 68 13.67 4.84 -0.83
C LYS A 68 13.07 4.41 -2.16
N VAL A 69 12.86 3.11 -2.28
CA VAL A 69 12.40 2.47 -3.50
C VAL A 69 11.19 1.59 -3.21
N THR A 70 10.13 1.76 -3.98
CA THR A 70 8.93 0.92 -3.91
C THR A 70 9.02 -0.19 -4.94
N LEU A 71 8.89 -1.43 -4.49
CA LEU A 71 8.81 -2.62 -5.32
C LEU A 71 7.37 -3.12 -5.35
N THR A 72 6.80 -3.26 -6.53
CA THR A 72 5.44 -3.78 -6.70
C THR A 72 5.49 -5.15 -7.37
N THR A 73 4.77 -6.12 -6.82
CA THR A 73 4.63 -7.45 -7.40
C THR A 73 3.28 -7.62 -8.09
N PHE A 74 3.17 -8.61 -8.98
CA PHE A 74 1.89 -8.98 -9.59
C PHE A 74 1.01 -9.79 -8.64
N SER A 75 1.63 -10.59 -7.77
CA SER A 75 0.93 -11.47 -6.84
C SER A 75 1.04 -10.95 -5.41
N ASP A 76 0.04 -11.26 -4.58
CA ASP A 76 0.04 -10.92 -3.17
C ASP A 76 1.03 -11.79 -2.38
N MET A 77 1.63 -11.19 -1.36
CA MET A 77 2.48 -11.83 -0.37
C MET A 77 1.77 -11.74 0.97
N ASN A 78 0.97 -12.75 1.31
CA ASN A 78 0.02 -12.65 2.43
C ASN A 78 -0.21 -13.96 3.19
N ASP A 79 0.79 -14.81 3.20
CA ASP A 79 0.72 -16.14 3.83
C ASP A 79 1.40 -16.23 5.21
N GLY A 80 1.94 -15.11 5.72
CA GLY A 80 2.64 -15.07 7.01
C GLY A 80 4.02 -15.72 7.01
N LYS A 81 4.57 -16.06 5.85
CA LYS A 81 5.85 -16.76 5.71
C LYS A 81 6.98 -15.82 5.34
N GLU A 82 8.21 -16.32 5.45
CA GLU A 82 9.42 -15.56 5.13
C GLU A 82 9.72 -15.60 3.62
N TYR A 83 9.92 -14.41 3.05
CA TYR A 83 10.31 -14.18 1.67
C TYR A 83 11.72 -13.60 1.62
N THR A 84 12.38 -13.78 0.49
CA THR A 84 13.71 -13.19 0.23
C THR A 84 13.65 -12.20 -0.91
N VAL A 85 14.38 -11.10 -0.78
CA VAL A 85 14.59 -10.10 -1.84
C VAL A 85 16.07 -10.01 -2.12
N THR A 86 16.45 -10.19 -3.36
CA THR A 86 17.85 -10.14 -3.81
C THR A 86 18.01 -9.05 -4.85
N LEU A 87 19.02 -8.21 -4.66
CA LEU A 87 19.44 -7.19 -5.59
C LEU A 87 20.96 -7.11 -5.59
N ASP A 88 21.58 -7.30 -6.75
CA ASP A 88 23.02 -7.17 -6.94
C ASP A 88 23.87 -7.92 -5.90
N GLY A 89 23.51 -9.18 -5.66
CA GLY A 89 24.22 -10.05 -4.72
C GLY A 89 23.91 -9.79 -3.24
N THR A 90 23.10 -8.82 -2.91
CA THR A 90 22.62 -8.57 -1.54
C THR A 90 21.23 -9.15 -1.35
N THR A 91 21.03 -9.94 -0.29
CA THR A 91 19.76 -10.57 0.05
C THR A 91 19.27 -10.07 1.40
N VAL A 92 17.99 -9.70 1.45
CA VAL A 92 17.28 -9.31 2.67
C VAL A 92 16.01 -10.14 2.76
N ASN A 93 15.67 -10.58 3.97
CA ASN A 93 14.47 -11.36 4.23
C ASN A 93 13.40 -10.48 4.89
N PHE A 94 12.13 -10.81 4.67
CA PHE A 94 11.01 -10.24 5.41
C PHE A 94 9.93 -11.30 5.60
N VAL A 95 9.15 -11.14 6.67
CA VAL A 95 7.97 -11.99 6.91
C VAL A 95 6.76 -11.28 6.33
N ALA A 96 6.10 -11.93 5.37
CA ALA A 96 4.88 -11.40 4.76
C ALA A 96 3.74 -11.33 5.78
N THR A 97 2.81 -10.40 5.55
CA THR A 97 1.59 -10.31 6.36
C THR A 97 0.86 -11.65 6.43
N ASP A 98 0.24 -11.94 7.58
CA ASP A 98 -0.63 -13.09 7.76
C ASP A 98 -2.06 -12.86 7.24
N ASN A 99 -2.31 -11.71 6.67
CA ASN A 99 -3.62 -11.29 6.14
C ASN A 99 -4.73 -11.15 7.19
N LYS A 100 -4.37 -10.95 8.47
CA LYS A 100 -5.34 -10.72 9.55
C LYS A 100 -5.61 -9.25 9.72
N VAL A 101 -6.86 -8.83 9.51
CA VAL A 101 -7.28 -7.45 9.74
C VAL A 101 -7.20 -7.13 11.24
N ALA A 102 -6.47 -6.07 11.58
CA ALA A 102 -6.34 -5.56 12.94
C ALA A 102 -6.97 -4.18 13.10
N SER A 103 -7.04 -3.39 12.03
CA SER A 103 -7.66 -2.06 12.05
C SER A 103 -8.30 -1.71 10.73
N ILE A 104 -9.31 -0.85 10.80
CA ILE A 104 -9.98 -0.25 9.66
C ILE A 104 -10.06 1.26 9.84
N ASN A 105 -9.89 1.99 8.74
CA ASN A 105 -9.97 3.44 8.70
C ASN A 105 -10.39 3.90 7.31
N ILE A 106 -10.57 5.20 7.13
CA ILE A 106 -10.67 5.84 5.83
C ILE A 106 -9.31 6.40 5.41
N ASP A 107 -9.06 6.49 4.11
CA ASP A 107 -7.78 6.97 3.58
C ASP A 107 -7.61 8.49 3.67
N LYS A 108 -8.73 9.25 3.71
CA LYS A 108 -8.71 10.72 3.69
C LYS A 108 -9.61 11.30 4.78
N PRO A 109 -9.04 11.73 5.94
CA PRO A 109 -9.82 12.44 6.97
C PRO A 109 -10.16 13.86 6.56
N THR A 110 -9.48 14.42 5.57
CA THR A 110 -9.75 15.73 4.99
C THR A 110 -9.77 15.64 3.47
N ILE A 111 -10.62 16.46 2.84
CA ILE A 111 -10.67 16.60 1.39
C ILE A 111 -10.66 18.06 1.00
N PRO A 112 -10.19 18.43 -0.18
CA PRO A 112 -10.32 19.79 -0.69
C PRO A 112 -11.80 20.16 -0.87
N VAL A 113 -12.18 21.35 -0.42
CA VAL A 113 -13.53 21.89 -0.62
C VAL A 113 -13.86 21.98 -2.13
N LYS A 114 -15.13 21.76 -2.48
CA LYS A 114 -15.64 21.87 -3.87
C LYS A 114 -14.89 21.01 -4.88
N THR A 115 -14.36 19.88 -4.44
CA THR A 115 -13.63 18.94 -5.28
C THR A 115 -14.14 17.53 -5.02
N GLU A 116 -14.63 16.87 -6.06
CA GLU A 116 -14.99 15.46 -5.95
C GLU A 116 -13.73 14.63 -5.65
N THR A 117 -13.72 13.95 -4.51
CA THR A 117 -12.57 13.20 -4.01
C THR A 117 -12.97 11.79 -3.67
N GLU A 118 -12.27 10.81 -4.22
CA GLU A 118 -12.51 9.40 -3.92
C GLU A 118 -12.17 9.07 -2.47
N ILE A 119 -13.08 8.39 -1.78
CA ILE A 119 -12.90 7.92 -0.41
C ILE A 119 -12.81 6.40 -0.40
N LYS A 120 -11.80 5.87 0.26
CA LYS A 120 -11.55 4.45 0.42
C LYS A 120 -11.55 4.04 1.88
N LEU A 121 -12.12 2.88 2.16
CA LEU A 121 -11.86 2.15 3.38
C LEU A 121 -10.50 1.46 3.25
N VAL A 122 -9.68 1.55 4.28
CA VAL A 122 -8.37 0.91 4.35
C VAL A 122 -8.33 -0.05 5.54
N ALA A 123 -8.06 -1.32 5.28
CA ALA A 123 -7.85 -2.33 6.30
C ALA A 123 -6.36 -2.66 6.40
N LYS A 124 -5.84 -2.73 7.63
CA LYS A 124 -4.44 -3.03 7.91
C LYS A 124 -4.31 -4.18 8.89
N ASP A 125 -3.19 -4.90 8.80
CA ASP A 125 -2.80 -5.86 9.82
C ASP A 125 -2.20 -5.16 11.06
N ALA A 126 -1.77 -5.96 12.05
CA ALA A 126 -1.19 -5.43 13.28
C ALA A 126 0.14 -4.68 13.07
N ASN A 127 0.84 -4.92 11.97
CA ASN A 127 2.10 -4.26 11.60
C ASN A 127 1.91 -3.05 10.68
N GLY A 128 0.67 -2.70 10.35
CA GLY A 128 0.35 -1.58 9.48
C GLY A 128 0.40 -1.89 7.99
N VAL A 129 0.51 -3.14 7.61
CA VAL A 129 0.45 -3.56 6.20
C VAL A 129 -0.98 -3.40 5.68
N ILE A 130 -1.13 -2.73 4.56
CA ILE A 130 -2.44 -2.53 3.91
C ILE A 130 -2.87 -3.84 3.26
N LEU A 131 -3.98 -4.38 3.76
CA LEU A 131 -4.58 -5.62 3.28
C LEU A 131 -5.70 -5.38 2.27
N LYS A 132 -6.39 -4.26 2.38
CA LYS A 132 -7.52 -3.90 1.53
C LYS A 132 -7.64 -2.39 1.41
N GLU A 133 -7.87 -1.93 0.19
CA GLU A 133 -8.29 -0.58 -0.12
C GLU A 133 -9.60 -0.68 -0.91
N LEU A 134 -10.71 -0.29 -0.27
CA LEU A 134 -12.05 -0.44 -0.84
C LEU A 134 -12.65 0.93 -1.12
N PRO A 135 -12.79 1.32 -2.41
CA PRO A 135 -13.51 2.55 -2.76
C PRO A 135 -14.96 2.50 -2.28
N TYR A 136 -15.46 3.63 -1.78
CA TYR A 136 -16.88 3.75 -1.44
C TYR A 136 -17.74 3.35 -2.66
N GLY A 137 -18.82 2.62 -2.39
CA GLY A 137 -19.73 2.15 -3.43
C GLY A 137 -19.34 0.82 -4.07
N THR A 138 -18.19 0.24 -3.69
CA THR A 138 -17.79 -1.11 -4.09
C THR A 138 -18.25 -2.11 -3.04
N SER A 139 -19.00 -3.12 -3.45
CA SER A 139 -19.48 -4.17 -2.53
C SER A 139 -18.39 -5.16 -2.18
N ASP A 140 -18.29 -5.51 -0.90
CA ASP A 140 -17.44 -6.56 -0.39
C ASP A 140 -18.12 -7.26 0.80
N VAL A 141 -18.17 -8.58 0.79
CA VAL A 141 -18.88 -9.37 1.82
C VAL A 141 -18.30 -9.22 3.23
N ASN A 142 -17.05 -8.79 3.34
CA ASN A 142 -16.37 -8.62 4.61
C ASN A 142 -16.41 -7.18 5.14
N TYR A 143 -16.95 -6.24 4.37
CA TYR A 143 -16.94 -4.84 4.76
C TYR A 143 -18.29 -4.17 4.57
N ASP A 144 -18.70 -3.42 5.59
CA ASP A 144 -19.78 -2.45 5.48
C ASP A 144 -19.18 -1.05 5.46
N PHE A 145 -19.57 -0.26 4.49
CA PHE A 145 -19.07 1.11 4.34
C PHE A 145 -20.22 2.03 3.94
N SER A 146 -20.60 2.94 4.84
CA SER A 146 -21.56 4.00 4.55
C SER A 146 -20.89 5.37 4.61
N LEU A 147 -21.34 6.28 3.76
CA LEU A 147 -20.83 7.64 3.65
C LEU A 147 -22.01 8.60 3.46
N THR A 148 -22.20 9.53 4.40
CA THR A 148 -23.32 10.46 4.42
C THR A 148 -22.86 11.87 4.69
N THR A 149 -23.52 12.85 4.08
CA THR A 149 -23.30 14.28 4.34
C THR A 149 -24.58 15.08 4.18
N ALA A 150 -24.76 16.11 4.99
CA ALA A 150 -25.82 17.09 4.85
C ALA A 150 -25.40 18.31 4.00
N ASN A 151 -24.11 18.50 3.75
CA ASN A 151 -23.53 19.73 3.19
C ASN A 151 -22.74 19.46 1.90
N GLY A 152 -23.23 18.55 1.09
CA GLY A 152 -22.60 18.17 -0.16
C GLY A 152 -23.32 17.01 -0.80
N TYR A 153 -22.58 16.19 -1.52
CA TYR A 153 -23.13 14.99 -2.16
C TYR A 153 -22.06 13.91 -2.31
N VAL A 154 -22.53 12.70 -2.58
CA VAL A 154 -21.69 11.56 -2.95
C VAL A 154 -22.05 11.17 -4.38
N ASN A 155 -21.06 11.08 -5.25
CA ASN A 155 -21.18 10.63 -6.64
C ASN A 155 -20.27 9.42 -6.88
N GLY A 156 -20.86 8.21 -6.94
CA GLY A 156 -20.10 6.97 -7.01
C GLY A 156 -19.19 6.81 -5.78
N SER A 157 -17.89 6.75 -5.98
CA SER A 157 -16.89 6.66 -4.91
C SER A 157 -16.41 8.02 -4.38
N LYS A 158 -16.92 9.12 -4.95
CA LYS A 158 -16.42 10.49 -4.72
C LYS A 158 -17.33 11.30 -3.83
N LEU A 159 -16.75 11.93 -2.81
CA LEU A 159 -17.38 12.86 -1.91
C LEU A 159 -17.09 14.31 -2.34
N TYR A 160 -18.12 15.16 -2.30
CA TYR A 160 -18.04 16.61 -2.51
C TYR A 160 -18.63 17.35 -1.33
N LEU A 161 -17.90 18.32 -0.80
CA LEU A 161 -18.35 19.21 0.29
C LEU A 161 -18.37 20.66 -0.16
N ASN A 162 -19.40 21.42 0.26
CA ASN A 162 -19.72 22.74 -0.27
C ASN A 162 -18.83 23.86 0.25
N LYS A 163 -18.45 23.81 1.54
CA LYS A 163 -17.72 24.88 2.25
C LYS A 163 -16.62 24.29 3.10
N VAL A 164 -15.58 25.07 3.32
CA VAL A 164 -14.53 24.73 4.31
C VAL A 164 -15.17 24.53 5.68
N GLY A 165 -14.83 23.44 6.34
CA GLY A 165 -15.40 23.04 7.62
C GLY A 165 -16.65 22.16 7.54
N ASP A 166 -17.26 22.02 6.36
CA ASP A 166 -18.33 21.05 6.17
C ASP A 166 -17.80 19.62 6.35
N THR A 167 -18.65 18.74 6.84
CA THR A 167 -18.27 17.38 7.19
C THR A 167 -19.14 16.32 6.51
N ALA A 168 -18.56 15.15 6.36
CA ALA A 168 -19.26 13.91 6.07
C ALA A 168 -18.92 12.89 7.14
N THR A 169 -19.82 11.92 7.33
CA THR A 169 -19.60 10.81 8.26
C THR A 169 -19.44 9.52 7.48
N ALA A 170 -18.34 8.83 7.71
CA ALA A 170 -18.12 7.47 7.27
C ALA A 170 -18.38 6.52 8.43
N GLU A 171 -19.17 5.48 8.21
CA GLU A 171 -19.35 4.39 9.16
C GLU A 171 -18.88 3.09 8.51
N ILE A 172 -17.89 2.43 9.13
CA ILE A 172 -17.20 1.29 8.56
C ILE A 172 -17.15 0.13 9.55
N THR A 173 -17.33 -1.08 9.04
CA THR A 173 -17.24 -2.32 9.80
C THR A 173 -16.51 -3.37 8.99
N TYR A 174 -15.59 -4.10 9.63
CA TYR A 174 -15.03 -5.34 9.10
C TYR A 174 -15.77 -6.53 9.69
N LYS A 175 -16.23 -7.44 8.83
CA LYS A 175 -16.98 -8.64 9.22
C LYS A 175 -16.22 -9.89 8.82
N THR A 176 -15.96 -10.75 9.78
CA THR A 176 -15.35 -12.05 9.49
C THR A 176 -16.34 -13.05 8.89
N ASN A 177 -17.65 -12.82 9.10
CA ASN A 177 -18.74 -13.75 8.80
C ASN A 177 -18.57 -15.10 9.52
N LYS A 178 -17.88 -15.08 10.67
CA LYS A 178 -17.75 -16.18 11.61
C LYS A 178 -18.59 -15.90 12.86
N TYR A 179 -19.07 -16.96 13.47
CA TYR A 179 -19.94 -16.87 14.63
C TYR A 179 -19.45 -17.81 15.73
N THR A 180 -19.66 -17.38 16.97
CA THR A 180 -19.45 -18.22 18.14
C THR A 180 -20.54 -19.29 18.26
N ALA A 181 -20.38 -20.27 19.15
CA ALA A 181 -21.35 -21.36 19.35
C ALA A 181 -22.74 -20.84 19.76
N ASP A 182 -22.82 -19.67 20.41
CA ASP A 182 -24.08 -18.99 20.80
C ASP A 182 -24.62 -18.02 19.73
N GLY A 183 -24.06 -18.02 18.52
CA GLY A 183 -24.57 -17.27 17.37
C GLY A 183 -24.15 -15.80 17.32
N LYS A 184 -23.18 -15.38 18.13
CA LYS A 184 -22.65 -14.01 18.09
C LYS A 184 -21.53 -13.90 17.05
N ALA A 185 -21.45 -12.72 16.42
CA ALA A 185 -20.34 -12.43 15.50
C ALA A 185 -18.99 -12.54 16.22
N ASP A 186 -18.03 -13.18 15.55
CA ASP A 186 -16.72 -13.48 16.12
C ASP A 186 -15.61 -12.79 15.30
N GLY A 187 -14.90 -11.87 15.94
CA GLY A 187 -13.75 -11.19 15.35
C GLY A 187 -14.07 -9.98 14.45
N ASN A 188 -15.29 -9.46 14.48
CA ASN A 188 -15.65 -8.23 13.80
C ASN A 188 -14.93 -7.02 14.41
N ILE A 189 -14.65 -6.01 13.58
CA ILE A 189 -14.09 -4.73 13.99
C ILE A 189 -15.05 -3.61 13.59
N GLY A 190 -15.37 -2.75 14.54
CA GLY A 190 -16.33 -1.65 14.35
C GLY A 190 -17.74 -2.01 14.82
N PRO A 191 -18.74 -1.19 14.48
CA PRO A 191 -18.69 -0.05 13.55
C PRO A 191 -17.87 1.13 14.09
N ASN A 192 -17.01 1.68 13.23
CA ASN A 192 -16.27 2.90 13.49
C ASN A 192 -16.92 4.07 12.76
N LYS A 193 -17.20 5.16 13.47
CA LYS A 193 -17.67 6.41 12.88
C LYS A 193 -16.51 7.37 12.73
N LEU A 194 -16.29 7.85 11.52
CA LEU A 194 -15.17 8.70 11.16
C LEU A 194 -15.68 9.96 10.47
N THR A 195 -15.10 11.10 10.80
CA THR A 195 -15.47 12.40 10.23
C THR A 195 -14.48 12.77 9.14
N ILE A 196 -15.01 13.18 7.98
CA ILE A 196 -14.24 13.77 6.89
C ILE A 196 -14.58 15.24 6.82
N THR A 197 -13.58 16.11 6.81
CA THR A 197 -13.75 17.56 6.86
C THR A 197 -13.20 18.19 5.58
N ALA A 198 -13.96 19.14 5.03
CA ALA A 198 -13.49 19.95 3.91
C ALA A 198 -12.45 20.97 4.38
N THR A 199 -11.34 21.01 3.65
CA THR A 199 -10.26 21.96 3.86
C THR A 199 -10.11 22.89 2.67
N ASP A 200 -9.34 23.97 2.83
CA ASP A 200 -9.06 24.89 1.75
C ASP A 200 -8.30 24.20 0.62
N GLN A 201 -8.65 24.53 -0.63
CA GLN A 201 -7.94 24.04 -1.82
C GLN A 201 -6.48 24.53 -1.90
N ALA A 202 -6.15 25.64 -1.21
CA ALA A 202 -4.83 26.26 -1.25
C ALA A 202 -3.73 25.48 -0.51
N THR A 203 -4.04 24.36 0.14
CA THR A 203 -3.07 23.56 0.87
C THR A 203 -2.30 22.56 0.01
N VAL A 204 -2.48 22.52 -1.29
CA VAL A 204 -1.50 21.96 -2.20
C VAL A 204 -0.41 23.01 -2.40
N SER A 205 0.39 23.21 -1.36
CA SER A 205 1.54 24.10 -1.47
C SER A 205 2.52 23.49 -2.47
N SER A 206 2.62 24.13 -3.63
CA SER A 206 3.78 24.03 -4.45
C SER A 206 4.97 24.58 -3.67
N PHE A 207 5.71 23.71 -3.00
CA PHE A 207 7.06 24.06 -2.60
C PHE A 207 7.89 24.17 -3.88
N LYS A 208 8.21 25.42 -4.25
CA LYS A 208 9.24 25.69 -5.25
C LYS A 208 10.60 25.38 -4.67
#